data_58840aef4c1597b6f5ef0ec3520d57e7
#
_entry.id   58840aef4c1597b6f5ef0ec3520d57e7
#
_cell.length_a   1.000
_cell.length_b   1.000
_cell.length_c   1.000
_cell.angle_alpha   90.00
_cell.angle_beta   90.00
_cell.angle_gamma   90.00
#
_symmetry.space_group_name_H-M   'P 1'
#
loop_
_entity.id
_entity.type
_entity.pdbx_description
1 polymer ?
#
loop_
_entity_poly.entity_id
_entity_poly.type
_entity_poly.pdbx_seq_one_letter_code
_entity_poly.pdbx_strand_id
1 'polypeptide(L)'
;RELRKMLGGEKDGNVSVKWDGAPAIFAGTDPSDGQFFVAKKGIFNKNPKVYKSASDVDADTSGDLADKLKDALRYLPSIGIKGVIQGDFLFSKSDVGKSKIKGKPYVTFHPNTIIYAVPDGTPAAKEVKKAKLGIVWHTTYNGKTFESMKASYGVDVSKLKKVSAVWSQDAMLRDLTKYTMSASDTELVDGYISEMGKMFNK
;
A
#
# COMPACT_ATOMS: atom_id res chain seq x y z
N ARG A 1 -6.73 16.31 -21.10
CA ARG A 1 -7.19 17.69 -20.82
C ARG A 1 -7.05 18.02 -19.34
N GLU A 2 -7.61 17.18 -18.45
CA GLU A 2 -7.57 17.42 -16.99
C GLU A 2 -6.15 17.41 -16.42
N LEU A 3 -5.29 16.47 -16.87
CA LEU A 3 -3.88 16.43 -16.46
C LEU A 3 -3.15 17.76 -16.77
N ARG A 4 -3.40 18.37 -17.94
CA ARG A 4 -2.79 19.67 -18.28
C ARG A 4 -3.23 20.78 -17.36
N LYS A 5 -4.52 20.84 -17.04
CA LYS A 5 -5.08 21.82 -16.09
C LYS A 5 -4.43 21.68 -14.73
N MET A 6 -4.33 20.43 -14.24
CA MET A 6 -3.71 20.12 -12.96
C MET A 6 -2.23 20.54 -12.93
N LEU A 7 -1.46 20.24 -13.97
CA LEU A 7 -0.05 20.62 -14.09
C LEU A 7 0.14 22.13 -14.20
N GLY A 8 -0.82 22.83 -14.80
CA GLY A 8 -0.88 24.30 -14.88
C GLY A 8 -1.33 24.99 -13.58
N GLY A 9 -1.59 24.24 -12.51
CA GLY A 9 -1.97 24.79 -11.20
C GLY A 9 -3.46 25.08 -11.01
N GLU A 10 -4.33 24.58 -11.92
CA GLU A 10 -5.77 24.61 -11.70
C GLU A 10 -6.13 23.62 -10.56
N LYS A 11 -6.94 24.10 -9.59
CA LYS A 11 -7.10 23.45 -8.26
C LYS A 11 -8.00 22.22 -8.20
N ASP A 12 -8.45 21.66 -9.32
CA ASP A 12 -9.51 20.65 -9.34
C ASP A 12 -9.05 19.18 -9.23
N GLY A 13 -7.80 18.93 -8.81
CA GLY A 13 -7.29 17.57 -8.69
C GLY A 13 -6.48 17.33 -7.42
N ASN A 14 -6.63 16.17 -6.83
CA ASN A 14 -5.74 15.66 -5.78
C ASN A 14 -4.60 14.87 -6.40
N VAL A 15 -3.36 15.28 -6.12
CA VAL A 15 -2.15 14.59 -6.57
C VAL A 15 -1.36 14.11 -5.36
N SER A 16 -1.02 12.86 -5.34
CA SER A 16 -0.18 12.28 -4.31
C SER A 16 0.85 11.33 -4.92
N VAL A 17 1.92 11.04 -4.18
CA VAL A 17 2.84 9.96 -4.54
C VAL A 17 2.20 8.64 -4.14
N LYS A 18 1.94 7.76 -5.11
CA LYS A 18 1.42 6.42 -4.85
C LYS A 18 2.56 5.48 -4.47
N TRP A 19 2.38 4.73 -3.38
CA TRP A 19 3.22 3.61 -3.04
C TRP A 19 3.00 2.45 -4.02
N ASP A 20 4.06 1.68 -4.26
CA ASP A 20 4.01 0.43 -5.02
C ASP A 20 4.41 -0.71 -4.09
N GLY A 21 3.53 -1.68 -3.92
CA GLY A 21 3.72 -2.83 -3.04
C GLY A 21 3.07 -4.08 -3.62
N ALA A 22 3.50 -5.25 -3.16
CA ALA A 22 2.95 -6.54 -3.54
C ALA A 22 3.18 -7.58 -2.43
N PRO A 23 2.21 -8.47 -2.18
CA PRO A 23 0.86 -8.51 -2.76
C PRO A 23 -0.09 -7.47 -2.16
N ALA A 24 -1.20 -7.20 -2.88
CA ALA A 24 -2.34 -6.51 -2.27
C ALA A 24 -3.03 -7.45 -1.30
N ILE A 25 -3.29 -6.98 -0.08
CA ILE A 25 -3.95 -7.75 0.97
C ILE A 25 -5.15 -7.01 1.54
N PHE A 26 -6.13 -7.78 1.98
CA PHE A 26 -7.26 -7.33 2.78
C PHE A 26 -7.10 -7.88 4.19
N ALA A 27 -7.39 -7.09 5.19
CA ALA A 27 -7.32 -7.51 6.58
C ALA A 27 -8.43 -6.86 7.40
N GLY A 28 -8.93 -7.59 8.37
CA GLY A 28 -9.97 -7.06 9.24
C GLY A 28 -10.75 -8.13 9.97
N THR A 29 -11.99 -7.77 10.32
CA THR A 29 -12.91 -8.66 11.02
C THR A 29 -13.97 -9.17 10.05
N ASP A 30 -14.14 -10.47 9.97
CA ASP A 30 -15.18 -11.10 9.17
C ASP A 30 -16.56 -10.74 9.76
N PRO A 31 -17.42 -10.10 8.98
CA PRO A 31 -18.73 -9.68 9.48
C PRO A 31 -19.67 -10.84 9.83
N SER A 32 -19.37 -12.06 9.37
CA SER A 32 -20.21 -13.21 9.60
C SER A 32 -19.97 -13.88 10.95
N ASP A 33 -18.74 -13.88 11.46
CA ASP A 33 -18.37 -14.60 12.68
C ASP A 33 -17.46 -13.81 13.66
N GLY A 34 -17.07 -12.60 13.28
CA GLY A 34 -16.26 -11.73 14.13
C GLY A 34 -14.78 -12.11 14.23
N GLN A 35 -14.32 -13.13 13.50
CA GLN A 35 -12.91 -13.53 13.53
C GLN A 35 -12.05 -12.62 12.66
N PHE A 36 -10.81 -12.45 13.09
CA PHE A 36 -9.82 -11.75 12.27
C PHE A 36 -9.45 -12.62 11.06
N PHE A 37 -9.30 -11.97 9.91
CA PHE A 37 -8.87 -12.62 8.68
C PHE A 37 -7.87 -11.77 7.90
N VAL A 38 -7.15 -12.42 7.00
CA VAL A 38 -6.49 -11.81 5.85
C VAL A 38 -7.00 -12.43 4.56
N ALA A 39 -6.95 -11.70 3.45
CA ALA A 39 -7.39 -12.20 2.15
C ALA A 39 -6.63 -11.55 1.01
N LYS A 40 -6.69 -12.21 -0.14
CA LYS A 40 -6.36 -11.66 -1.47
C LYS A 40 -7.62 -11.08 -2.13
N LYS A 41 -7.52 -10.65 -3.38
CA LYS A 41 -8.65 -10.10 -4.17
C LYS A 41 -9.88 -11.02 -4.26
N GLY A 42 -9.74 -12.31 -3.98
CA GLY A 42 -10.83 -13.29 -3.96
C GLY A 42 -11.89 -13.08 -2.87
N ILE A 43 -11.70 -12.12 -1.96
CA ILE A 43 -12.69 -11.80 -0.89
C ILE A 43 -14.07 -11.38 -1.44
N PHE A 44 -14.12 -10.80 -2.64
CA PHE A 44 -15.39 -10.33 -3.26
C PHE A 44 -15.94 -11.28 -4.32
N ASN A 45 -15.40 -12.49 -4.41
CA ASN A 45 -15.95 -13.53 -5.27
C ASN A 45 -17.28 -14.05 -4.71
N LYS A 46 -18.10 -14.72 -5.53
CA LYS A 46 -19.34 -15.39 -5.10
C LYS A 46 -19.14 -16.29 -3.88
N ASN A 47 -17.97 -16.95 -3.80
CA ASN A 47 -17.50 -17.69 -2.64
C ASN A 47 -16.24 -16.97 -2.11
N PRO A 48 -16.38 -16.08 -1.12
CA PRO A 48 -15.26 -15.32 -0.58
C PRO A 48 -14.17 -16.23 -0.04
N LYS A 49 -12.91 -15.97 -0.45
CA LYS A 49 -11.73 -16.65 0.10
C LYS A 49 -11.08 -15.78 1.15
N VAL A 50 -11.20 -16.18 2.40
CA VAL A 50 -10.56 -15.56 3.55
C VAL A 50 -9.71 -16.58 4.30
N TYR A 51 -8.62 -16.15 4.88
CA TYR A 51 -7.70 -16.97 5.67
C TYR A 51 -7.79 -16.52 7.13
N LYS A 52 -8.15 -17.42 8.02
CA LYS A 52 -8.26 -17.19 9.48
C LYS A 52 -7.17 -17.93 10.24
N SER A 53 -6.51 -18.87 9.58
CA SER A 53 -5.44 -19.68 10.12
C SER A 53 -4.29 -19.89 9.13
N ALA A 54 -3.14 -20.35 9.63
CA ALA A 54 -2.00 -20.73 8.78
C ALA A 54 -2.37 -21.91 7.85
N SER A 55 -3.19 -22.84 8.32
CA SER A 55 -3.66 -23.98 7.51
C SER A 55 -4.54 -23.54 6.33
N ASP A 56 -5.37 -22.50 6.49
CA ASP A 56 -6.15 -21.95 5.37
C ASP A 56 -5.22 -21.37 4.30
N VAL A 57 -4.14 -20.71 4.72
CA VAL A 57 -3.13 -20.17 3.80
C VAL A 57 -2.43 -21.29 3.06
N ASP A 58 -1.97 -22.32 3.75
CA ASP A 58 -1.23 -23.45 3.16
C ASP A 58 -2.09 -24.30 2.20
N ALA A 59 -3.41 -24.32 2.41
CA ALA A 59 -4.35 -25.00 1.52
C ALA A 59 -4.54 -24.28 0.16
N ASP A 60 -4.25 -22.98 0.07
CA ASP A 60 -4.53 -22.16 -1.14
C ASP A 60 -3.28 -21.47 -1.73
N THR A 61 -2.16 -21.43 -1.00
CA THR A 61 -0.94 -20.71 -1.42
C THR A 61 0.31 -21.43 -0.96
N SER A 62 1.44 -21.07 -1.56
CA SER A 62 2.77 -21.59 -1.20
C SER A 62 3.86 -20.53 -1.36
N GLY A 63 5.07 -20.84 -0.88
CA GLY A 63 6.26 -19.99 -1.02
C GLY A 63 6.10 -18.62 -0.35
N ASP A 64 6.77 -17.62 -0.87
CA ASP A 64 6.83 -16.26 -0.31
C ASP A 64 5.45 -15.63 -0.06
N LEU A 65 4.48 -15.90 -0.94
CA LEU A 65 3.12 -15.41 -0.75
C LEU A 65 2.47 -16.01 0.49
N ALA A 66 2.63 -17.31 0.72
CA ALA A 66 2.11 -17.98 1.91
C ALA A 66 2.76 -17.41 3.18
N ASP A 67 4.07 -17.20 3.17
CA ASP A 67 4.80 -16.65 4.31
C ASP A 67 4.33 -15.24 4.65
N LYS A 68 4.16 -14.36 3.65
CA LYS A 68 3.61 -13.00 3.84
C LYS A 68 2.19 -13.01 4.40
N LEU A 69 1.33 -13.91 3.94
CA LEU A 69 -0.05 -14.03 4.46
C LEU A 69 -0.07 -14.55 5.90
N LYS A 70 0.79 -15.51 6.24
CA LYS A 70 0.94 -16.02 7.61
C LYS A 70 1.50 -14.95 8.55
N ASP A 71 2.48 -14.17 8.10
CA ASP A 71 3.00 -13.03 8.86
C ASP A 71 1.89 -11.98 9.09
N ALA A 72 1.07 -11.69 8.07
CA ALA A 72 -0.08 -10.80 8.20
C ALA A 72 -1.08 -11.32 9.24
N LEU A 73 -1.47 -12.62 9.19
CA LEU A 73 -2.32 -13.25 10.20
C LEU A 73 -1.75 -13.16 11.61
N ARG A 74 -0.45 -13.31 11.74
CA ARG A 74 0.23 -13.32 13.05
C ARG A 74 0.32 -11.93 13.67
N TYR A 75 0.62 -10.90 12.88
CA TYR A 75 0.99 -9.60 13.43
C TYR A 75 -0.10 -8.54 13.31
N LEU A 76 -0.95 -8.57 12.26
CA LEU A 76 -1.96 -7.53 12.06
C LEU A 76 -3.08 -7.48 13.11
N PRO A 77 -3.49 -8.58 13.77
CA PRO A 77 -4.47 -8.47 14.85
C PRO A 77 -4.07 -7.47 15.93
N SER A 78 -2.76 -7.32 16.16
CA SER A 78 -2.20 -6.43 17.20
C SER A 78 -2.43 -4.93 16.93
N ILE A 79 -2.64 -4.52 15.68
CA ILE A 79 -2.89 -3.12 15.34
C ILE A 79 -4.35 -2.68 15.49
N GLY A 80 -5.26 -3.62 15.80
CA GLY A 80 -6.65 -3.32 16.16
C GLY A 80 -7.50 -2.80 14.99
N ILE A 81 -7.38 -3.41 13.81
CA ILE A 81 -8.20 -3.08 12.65
C ILE A 81 -9.67 -3.28 12.97
N LYS A 82 -10.48 -2.23 12.74
CA LYS A 82 -11.95 -2.30 12.81
C LYS A 82 -12.52 -2.30 11.40
N GLY A 83 -13.48 -3.23 11.12
CA GLY A 83 -14.00 -3.44 9.78
C GLY A 83 -12.97 -4.11 8.87
N VAL A 84 -12.98 -3.77 7.60
CA VAL A 84 -12.08 -4.34 6.59
C VAL A 84 -11.31 -3.24 5.88
N ILE A 85 -10.01 -3.38 5.80
CA ILE A 85 -9.13 -2.45 5.07
C ILE A 85 -8.27 -3.22 4.06
N GLN A 86 -7.88 -2.51 3.00
CA GLN A 86 -6.97 -3.02 1.98
C GLN A 86 -5.70 -2.18 1.95
N GLY A 87 -4.59 -2.87 1.76
CA GLY A 87 -3.29 -2.25 1.54
C GLY A 87 -2.39 -3.10 0.68
N ASP A 88 -1.20 -2.58 0.41
CA ASP A 88 -0.16 -3.27 -0.31
C ASP A 88 0.98 -3.64 0.65
N PHE A 89 1.42 -4.89 0.58
CA PHE A 89 2.52 -5.39 1.38
C PHE A 89 3.83 -4.80 0.86
N LEU A 90 4.63 -4.19 1.72
CA LEU A 90 5.88 -3.55 1.33
C LEU A 90 7.10 -4.42 1.64
N PHE A 91 7.10 -5.08 2.79
CA PHE A 91 8.20 -5.96 3.19
C PHE A 91 7.79 -6.92 4.31
N SER A 92 8.38 -8.09 4.31
CA SER A 92 8.56 -8.95 5.48
C SER A 92 9.93 -8.69 6.10
N LYS A 93 10.21 -9.26 7.25
CA LYS A 93 11.50 -9.08 7.92
C LYS A 93 12.69 -9.51 7.06
N SER A 94 12.53 -10.55 6.25
CA SER A 94 13.54 -11.08 5.33
C SER A 94 13.84 -10.16 4.17
N ASP A 95 12.89 -9.30 3.76
CA ASP A 95 13.04 -8.38 2.64
C ASP A 95 13.86 -7.13 3.01
N VAL A 96 14.06 -6.87 4.31
CA VAL A 96 14.75 -5.67 4.78
C VAL A 96 16.26 -5.85 4.69
N GLY A 97 16.87 -5.11 3.80
CA GLY A 97 18.31 -5.09 3.53
C GLY A 97 19.00 -3.79 3.93
N LYS A 98 20.27 -3.72 3.60
CA LYS A 98 21.10 -2.52 3.73
C LYS A 98 21.81 -2.25 2.41
N SER A 99 21.91 -0.99 2.02
CA SER A 99 22.62 -0.57 0.82
C SER A 99 23.36 0.75 1.05
N LYS A 100 24.34 1.03 0.20
CA LYS A 100 24.99 2.36 0.14
C LYS A 100 24.60 3.04 -1.16
N ILE A 101 24.05 4.26 -1.07
CA ILE A 101 23.68 5.08 -2.22
C ILE A 101 24.52 6.36 -2.15
N LYS A 102 25.34 6.62 -3.15
CA LYS A 102 26.29 7.75 -3.17
C LYS A 102 27.11 7.83 -1.86
N GLY A 103 27.62 6.69 -1.37
CA GLY A 103 28.44 6.59 -0.16
C GLY A 103 27.68 6.64 1.17
N LYS A 104 26.40 6.98 1.20
CA LYS A 104 25.58 7.07 2.41
C LYS A 104 24.84 5.76 2.67
N PRO A 105 24.70 5.30 3.94
CA PRO A 105 24.02 4.05 4.29
C PRO A 105 22.50 4.22 4.29
N TYR A 106 21.80 3.20 3.79
CA TYR A 106 20.33 3.11 3.76
C TYR A 106 19.86 1.74 4.22
N VAL A 107 18.68 1.72 4.82
CA VAL A 107 17.84 0.52 4.98
C VAL A 107 16.97 0.42 3.74
N THR A 108 16.93 -0.75 3.10
CA THR A 108 16.21 -0.91 1.83
C THR A 108 15.24 -2.07 1.90
N PHE A 109 14.16 -1.99 1.12
CA PHE A 109 13.25 -3.09 0.84
C PHE A 109 12.69 -2.95 -0.58
N HIS A 110 12.32 -4.08 -1.18
CA HIS A 110 11.99 -4.17 -2.60
C HIS A 110 10.72 -5.01 -2.80
N PRO A 111 9.52 -4.42 -2.64
CA PRO A 111 8.28 -5.18 -2.72
C PRO A 111 7.90 -5.61 -4.14
N ASN A 112 8.28 -4.84 -5.15
CA ASN A 112 7.92 -5.07 -6.55
C ASN A 112 9.04 -4.54 -7.48
N THR A 113 8.78 -3.56 -8.33
CA THR A 113 9.78 -2.99 -9.25
C THR A 113 10.58 -1.84 -8.62
N ILE A 114 10.05 -1.23 -7.58
CA ILE A 114 10.63 -0.08 -6.90
C ILE A 114 11.43 -0.53 -5.69
N ILE A 115 12.63 0.03 -5.52
CA ILE A 115 13.42 -0.10 -4.29
C ILE A 115 13.17 1.11 -3.42
N TYR A 116 12.66 0.87 -2.21
CA TYR A 116 12.55 1.89 -1.18
C TYR A 116 13.84 1.95 -0.38
N ALA A 117 14.35 3.17 -0.18
CA ALA A 117 15.58 3.42 0.55
C ALA A 117 15.35 4.47 1.64
N VAL A 118 15.50 4.06 2.89
CA VAL A 118 15.32 4.91 4.06
C VAL A 118 16.71 5.24 4.63
N PRO A 119 17.08 6.53 4.78
CA PRO A 119 18.41 6.88 5.31
C PRO A 119 18.66 6.24 6.66
N ASP A 120 19.78 5.50 6.80
CA ASP A 120 20.10 4.82 8.06
C ASP A 120 20.35 5.84 9.19
N GLY A 121 20.03 5.43 10.43
CA GLY A 121 20.09 6.30 11.60
C GLY A 121 18.83 7.14 11.85
N THR A 122 17.92 7.29 10.86
CA THR A 122 16.65 8.02 11.06
C THR A 122 15.66 7.24 11.94
N PRO A 123 14.67 7.92 12.56
CA PRO A 123 13.57 7.24 13.26
C PRO A 123 12.84 6.23 12.37
N ALA A 124 12.53 6.58 11.13
CA ALA A 124 11.87 5.70 10.17
C ALA A 124 12.69 4.43 9.89
N ALA A 125 14.01 4.56 9.70
CA ALA A 125 14.88 3.39 9.51
C ALA A 125 14.92 2.48 10.75
N LYS A 126 14.84 3.05 11.95
CA LYS A 126 14.77 2.27 13.20
C LYS A 126 13.46 1.50 13.30
N GLU A 127 12.33 2.10 12.90
CA GLU A 127 11.02 1.45 12.85
C GLU A 127 11.01 0.30 11.85
N VAL A 128 11.44 0.52 10.61
CA VAL A 128 11.55 -0.51 9.56
C VAL A 128 12.43 -1.67 10.01
N LYS A 129 13.58 -1.40 10.62
CA LYS A 129 14.47 -2.45 11.16
C LYS A 129 13.83 -3.30 12.27
N LYS A 130 12.92 -2.74 13.07
CA LYS A 130 12.23 -3.45 14.17
C LYS A 130 11.02 -4.24 13.68
N ALA A 131 10.35 -3.74 12.64
CA ALA A 131 9.13 -4.34 12.12
C ALA A 131 9.36 -5.77 11.59
N LYS A 132 8.35 -6.60 11.71
CA LYS A 132 8.25 -7.93 11.12
C LYS A 132 7.63 -7.87 9.74
N LEU A 133 6.75 -6.90 9.53
CA LEU A 133 6.16 -6.59 8.22
C LEU A 133 5.87 -5.09 8.09
N GLY A 134 5.80 -4.62 6.84
CA GLY A 134 5.38 -3.28 6.49
C GLY A 134 4.25 -3.31 5.47
N ILE A 135 3.23 -2.47 5.70
CA ILE A 135 2.06 -2.34 4.82
C ILE A 135 1.71 -0.87 4.64
N VAL A 136 1.33 -0.52 3.42
CA VAL A 136 0.69 0.76 3.10
C VAL A 136 -0.81 0.53 2.89
N TRP A 137 -1.63 1.26 3.63
CA TRP A 137 -3.09 1.13 3.61
C TRP A 137 -3.70 2.20 2.71
N HIS A 138 -4.68 1.83 1.87
CA HIS A 138 -5.27 2.77 0.90
C HIS A 138 -6.79 2.72 0.76
N THR A 139 -7.47 1.66 1.21
CA THR A 139 -8.92 1.53 1.02
C THR A 139 -9.59 0.96 2.26
N THR A 140 -10.69 1.57 2.64
CA THR A 140 -11.59 1.09 3.70
C THR A 140 -12.85 0.49 3.06
N TYR A 141 -13.32 -0.62 3.61
CA TYR A 141 -14.54 -1.30 3.18
C TYR A 141 -15.56 -1.31 4.30
N ASN A 142 -16.79 -0.89 3.99
CA ASN A 142 -17.90 -0.80 4.92
C ASN A 142 -19.12 -1.54 4.38
N GLY A 143 -19.65 -2.47 5.14
CA GLY A 143 -20.82 -3.30 4.79
C GLY A 143 -21.07 -4.37 5.84
N LYS A 144 -22.28 -4.95 5.82
CA LYS A 144 -22.68 -6.03 6.74
C LYS A 144 -22.23 -7.42 6.27
N THR A 145 -21.91 -7.56 5.00
CA THR A 145 -21.40 -8.79 4.38
C THR A 145 -20.33 -8.41 3.35
N PHE A 146 -19.47 -9.33 2.95
CA PHE A 146 -18.47 -9.07 1.92
C PHE A 146 -19.09 -8.58 0.60
N GLU A 147 -20.24 -9.15 0.20
CA GLU A 147 -20.97 -8.73 -1.01
C GLU A 147 -21.51 -7.29 -0.93
N SER A 148 -21.95 -6.87 0.26
CA SER A 148 -22.54 -5.54 0.47
C SER A 148 -21.49 -4.45 0.76
N MET A 149 -20.22 -4.80 0.89
CA MET A 149 -19.17 -3.86 1.21
C MET A 149 -18.95 -2.85 0.09
N LYS A 150 -18.87 -1.59 0.49
CA LYS A 150 -18.54 -0.46 -0.38
C LYS A 150 -17.14 0.04 -0.05
N ALA A 151 -16.34 0.21 -1.08
CA ALA A 151 -14.99 0.75 -0.99
C ALA A 151 -15.02 2.27 -0.84
N SER A 152 -14.14 2.78 0.02
CA SER A 152 -13.82 4.21 0.13
C SER A 152 -12.30 4.37 0.13
N TYR A 153 -11.77 5.29 -0.67
CA TYR A 153 -10.35 5.58 -0.66
C TYR A 153 -9.93 6.21 0.67
N GLY A 154 -8.76 5.79 1.14
CA GLY A 154 -8.16 6.24 2.38
C GLY A 154 -8.40 5.31 3.57
N VAL A 155 -7.40 5.24 4.42
CA VAL A 155 -7.44 4.56 5.72
C VAL A 155 -6.86 5.51 6.75
N ASP A 156 -7.65 5.85 7.77
CA ASP A 156 -7.14 6.65 8.88
C ASP A 156 -6.21 5.79 9.76
N VAL A 157 -4.94 5.76 9.39
CA VAL A 157 -3.91 4.99 10.11
C VAL A 157 -3.66 5.48 11.52
N SER A 158 -4.11 6.70 11.89
CA SER A 158 -4.00 7.22 13.26
C SER A 158 -4.86 6.43 14.25
N LYS A 159 -5.89 5.75 13.76
CA LYS A 159 -6.77 4.87 14.55
C LYS A 159 -6.18 3.48 14.78
N LEU A 160 -5.14 3.12 14.06
CA LEU A 160 -4.43 1.85 14.26
C LEU A 160 -3.46 1.97 15.44
N LYS A 161 -3.36 0.92 16.22
CA LYS A 161 -2.39 0.87 17.31
C LYS A 161 -0.97 0.80 16.76
N LYS A 162 -0.10 1.66 17.26
CA LYS A 162 1.33 1.61 16.93
C LYS A 162 1.98 0.46 17.70
N VAL A 163 2.46 -0.55 16.98
CA VAL A 163 3.20 -1.69 17.53
C VAL A 163 4.51 -1.85 16.76
N SER A 164 5.58 -2.22 17.43
CA SER A 164 6.90 -2.32 16.81
C SER A 164 7.01 -3.42 15.74
N ALA A 165 6.13 -4.42 15.79
CA ALA A 165 6.11 -5.52 14.84
C ALA A 165 5.50 -5.15 13.48
N VAL A 166 4.68 -4.10 13.39
CA VAL A 166 3.99 -3.70 12.17
C VAL A 166 4.32 -2.25 11.83
N TRP A 167 4.93 -2.05 10.68
CA TRP A 167 5.11 -0.72 10.11
C TRP A 167 3.94 -0.40 9.18
N SER A 168 3.08 0.52 9.62
CA SER A 168 1.88 0.93 8.88
C SER A 168 2.04 2.35 8.36
N GLN A 169 1.73 2.56 7.07
CA GLN A 169 1.71 3.87 6.45
C GLN A 169 0.39 4.12 5.74
N ASP A 170 0.03 5.39 5.63
CA ASP A 170 -1.00 5.87 4.75
C ASP A 170 -0.50 5.86 3.29
N ALA A 171 -1.37 5.49 2.35
CA ALA A 171 -1.05 5.52 0.93
C ALA A 171 -0.74 6.93 0.42
N MET A 172 -1.22 7.96 1.09
CA MET A 172 -0.91 9.34 0.78
C MET A 172 0.45 9.72 1.37
N LEU A 173 1.52 9.22 0.76
CA LEU A 173 2.90 9.47 1.18
C LEU A 173 3.23 10.96 1.16
N ARG A 174 2.76 11.67 0.13
CA ARG A 174 3.00 13.09 -0.07
C ARG A 174 1.86 13.70 -0.87
N ASP A 175 1.21 14.68 -0.30
CA ASP A 175 0.22 15.50 -0.98
C ASP A 175 0.93 16.53 -1.86
N LEU A 176 0.72 16.45 -3.17
CA LEU A 176 1.24 17.36 -4.19
C LEU A 176 0.15 18.27 -4.78
N THR A 177 -1.03 18.29 -4.19
CA THR A 177 -2.19 19.08 -4.70
C THR A 177 -1.87 20.57 -4.88
N LYS A 178 -0.94 21.09 -4.09
CA LYS A 178 -0.49 22.49 -4.16
C LYS A 178 0.79 22.70 -4.98
N TYR A 179 1.32 21.61 -5.55
CA TYR A 179 2.54 21.71 -6.36
C TYR A 179 2.20 22.23 -7.76
N THR A 180 2.93 23.24 -8.19
CA THR A 180 2.91 23.72 -9.58
C THR A 180 4.25 23.46 -10.23
N MET A 181 4.23 22.96 -11.45
CA MET A 181 5.44 22.80 -12.25
C MET A 181 5.97 24.16 -12.72
N SER A 182 7.27 24.23 -12.97
CA SER A 182 7.83 25.39 -13.65
C SER A 182 7.27 25.51 -15.09
N ALA A 183 7.31 26.69 -15.68
CA ALA A 183 6.84 26.88 -17.06
C ALA A 183 7.58 25.95 -18.04
N SER A 184 8.88 25.77 -17.88
CA SER A 184 9.71 24.90 -18.72
C SER A 184 9.33 23.43 -18.56
N ASP A 185 9.06 22.96 -17.33
CA ASP A 185 8.64 21.58 -17.09
C ASP A 185 7.24 21.33 -17.65
N THR A 186 6.33 22.32 -17.52
CA THR A 186 4.97 22.25 -18.08
C THR A 186 5.02 22.11 -19.60
N GLU A 187 5.84 22.93 -20.30
CA GLU A 187 6.02 22.86 -21.75
C GLU A 187 6.57 21.50 -22.20
N LEU A 188 7.57 20.97 -21.48
CA LEU A 188 8.14 19.65 -21.76
C LEU A 188 7.09 18.52 -21.63
N VAL A 189 6.33 18.53 -20.53
CA VAL A 189 5.26 17.52 -20.30
C VAL A 189 4.13 17.65 -21.31
N ASP A 190 3.73 18.87 -21.66
CA ASP A 190 2.73 19.12 -22.71
C ASP A 190 3.20 18.61 -24.08
N GLY A 191 4.47 18.72 -24.39
CA GLY A 191 5.09 18.13 -25.57
C GLY A 191 4.90 16.61 -25.61
N TYR A 192 5.28 15.91 -24.53
CA TYR A 192 5.10 14.44 -24.41
C TYR A 192 3.63 14.01 -24.50
N ILE A 193 2.72 14.69 -23.80
CA ILE A 193 1.28 14.40 -23.86
C ILE A 193 0.75 14.58 -25.29
N SER A 194 1.24 15.59 -26.03
CA SER A 194 0.84 15.84 -27.40
C SER A 194 1.33 14.76 -28.36
N GLU A 195 2.57 14.29 -28.21
CA GLU A 195 3.12 13.18 -28.99
C GLU A 195 2.36 11.88 -28.72
N MET A 196 2.11 11.56 -27.45
CA MET A 196 1.28 10.40 -27.09
C MET A 196 -0.11 10.47 -27.73
N GLY A 197 -0.76 11.62 -27.68
CA GLY A 197 -2.08 11.82 -28.31
C GLY A 197 -2.07 11.56 -29.82
N LYS A 198 -1.00 11.94 -30.53
CA LYS A 198 -0.83 11.63 -31.97
C LYS A 198 -0.66 10.13 -32.25
N MET A 199 -0.04 9.39 -31.33
CA MET A 199 0.15 7.94 -31.44
C MET A 199 -1.16 7.17 -31.28
N PHE A 200 -2.08 7.66 -30.42
CA PHE A 200 -3.39 7.03 -30.20
C PHE A 200 -4.43 7.35 -31.28
N ASN A 201 -4.21 8.39 -32.09
CA ASN A 201 -5.12 8.81 -33.14
C ASN A 201 -4.72 8.30 -34.54
N LYS A 202 -3.77 7.38 -34.63
CA LYS A 202 -3.40 6.61 -35.82
C LYS A 202 -4.01 5.22 -35.79
#